data_870a703368ebab46bb583429121243f6
#
_entry.id   870a703368ebab46bb583429121243f6
#
_cell.length_a   1.000
_cell.length_b   1.000
_cell.length_c   1.000
_cell.angle_alpha   90.00
_cell.angle_beta   90.00
_cell.angle_gamma   90.00
#
_symmetry.space_group_name_H-M   'P 1'
#
loop_
_entity.id
_entity.type
_entity.pdbx_description
1 polymer ?
#
loop_
_entity_poly.entity_id
_entity_poly.type
_entity_poly.pdbx_seq_one_letter_code
_entity_poly.pdbx_strand_id
1 'polypeptide(L)' 'MKITNVIPYPIWIGSRNQLLVKIETDNNVFGWGESGLSARELGVSGIIDHYKEIMIGMDPFEIGKIWQRLYRSQY' A
#
# COMPACT_ATOMS: atom_id res chain seq x y z
N MET A 1 -9.02 -12.62 -8.93
CA MET A 1 -8.97 -11.22 -8.44
C MET A 1 -7.54 -10.72 -8.48
N LYS A 2 -7.36 -9.53 -9.01
CA LYS A 2 -6.03 -8.93 -9.15
C LYS A 2 -6.04 -7.51 -8.61
N ILE A 3 -4.92 -7.10 -8.02
CA ILE A 3 -4.74 -5.72 -7.57
C ILE A 3 -4.64 -4.82 -8.80
N THR A 4 -5.47 -3.78 -8.83
CA THR A 4 -5.46 -2.79 -9.92
C THR A 4 -4.86 -1.46 -9.50
N ASN A 5 -4.86 -1.16 -8.20
CA ASN A 5 -4.26 0.09 -7.71
C ASN A 5 -3.94 -0.02 -6.23
N VAL A 6 -2.93 0.73 -5.80
CA VAL A 6 -2.56 0.88 -4.40
C VAL A 6 -2.40 2.39 -4.17
N ILE A 7 -3.24 2.97 -3.33
CA ILE A 7 -3.32 4.43 -3.19
C ILE A 7 -3.02 4.82 -1.74
N PRO A 8 -1.94 5.57 -1.49
CA PRO A 8 -1.67 6.12 -0.18
C PRO A 8 -2.45 7.42 0.02
N TYR A 9 -3.01 7.61 1.22
CA TYR A 9 -3.74 8.82 1.61
C TYR A 9 -3.14 9.37 2.90
N PRO A 10 -2.17 10.28 2.83
CA PRO A 10 -1.70 10.97 4.02
C PRO A 10 -2.75 11.97 4.47
N ILE A 11 -3.18 11.88 5.73
CA ILE A 11 -4.22 12.77 6.27
C ILE A 11 -3.81 13.29 7.64
N TRP A 12 -4.34 14.46 7.97
CA TRP A 12 -4.19 15.08 9.29
C TRP A 12 -5.47 14.89 10.08
N ILE A 13 -5.37 14.31 11.27
CA ILE A 13 -6.55 14.01 12.10
C ILE A 13 -6.56 14.83 13.40
N GLY A 14 -6.03 16.04 13.36
CA GLY A 14 -6.10 17.00 14.46
C GLY A 14 -4.98 16.90 15.47
N SER A 15 -4.49 15.71 15.79
CA SER A 15 -3.40 15.51 16.75
C SER A 15 -2.15 14.91 16.14
N ARG A 16 -2.28 14.30 14.98
CA ARG A 16 -1.16 13.66 14.28
C ARG A 16 -1.50 13.44 12.82
N ASN A 17 -0.48 13.25 12.01
CA ASN A 17 -0.65 12.76 10.65
C ASN A 17 -0.88 11.25 10.68
N GLN A 18 -1.67 10.78 9.73
CA GLN A 18 -1.97 9.37 9.56
C GLN A 18 -1.90 9.02 8.09
N LEU A 19 -1.35 7.86 7.78
CA LEU A 19 -1.31 7.36 6.42
C LEU A 19 -2.25 6.18 6.30
N LEU A 20 -3.26 6.33 5.46
CA LEU A 20 -4.15 5.24 5.08
C LEU A 20 -3.76 4.74 3.70
N VAL A 21 -3.91 3.44 3.47
CA VAL A 21 -3.61 2.82 2.19
C VAL A 21 -4.83 2.07 1.72
N LYS A 22 -5.27 2.37 0.50
CA LYS A 22 -6.39 1.66 -0.12
C LYS A 22 -5.85 0.74 -1.21
N ILE A 23 -6.25 -0.52 -1.17
CA ILE A 23 -5.95 -1.49 -2.21
C ILE A 23 -7.23 -1.74 -3.00
N GLU A 24 -7.18 -1.48 -4.30
CA GLU A 24 -8.30 -1.71 -5.20
C GLU A 24 -8.06 -2.93 -6.07
N THR A 25 -9.13 -3.63 -6.44
CA THR A 25 -9.06 -4.83 -7.25
C THR A 25 -9.98 -4.74 -8.46
N ASP A 26 -9.83 -5.66 -9.39
CA ASP A 26 -10.64 -5.74 -10.60
C ASP A 26 -12.06 -6.26 -10.35
N ASN A 27 -12.36 -6.76 -9.14
CA ASN A 27 -13.68 -7.26 -8.78
C ASN A 27 -14.52 -6.25 -7.98
N ASN A 28 -14.17 -4.99 -7.99
CA ASN A 28 -14.81 -3.94 -7.20
C ASN A 28 -14.74 -4.20 -5.68
N VAL A 29 -13.83 -5.04 -5.25
CA VAL A 29 -13.52 -5.27 -3.84
C VAL A 29 -12.31 -4.43 -3.50
N PHE A 30 -12.34 -3.76 -2.35
CA PHE A 30 -11.22 -2.96 -1.90
C PHE A 30 -11.00 -3.15 -0.40
N GLY A 31 -9.81 -2.84 0.05
CA GLY A 31 -9.46 -2.91 1.47
C GLY A 31 -8.65 -1.69 1.88
N TRP A 32 -8.65 -1.43 3.18
CA TRP A 32 -7.92 -0.32 3.78
C TRP A 32 -6.95 -0.84 4.82
N GLY A 33 -5.82 -0.18 4.91
CA GLY A 33 -4.84 -0.40 5.96
C GLY A 33 -4.31 0.92 6.46
N GLU A 34 -3.61 0.88 7.58
CA GLU A 34 -3.00 2.06 8.18
C GLU A 34 -1.52 1.81 8.40
N SER A 35 -0.69 2.80 8.03
CA SER A 35 0.72 2.79 8.38
C SER A 35 0.90 3.43 9.75
N GLY A 36 1.63 2.77 10.64
CA GLY A 36 1.84 3.25 11.99
C GLY A 36 3.06 4.13 12.18
N LEU A 37 3.76 4.49 11.12
CA LEU A 37 5.00 5.27 11.23
C LEU A 37 4.71 6.76 11.21
N SER A 38 4.64 7.36 12.39
CA SER A 38 4.36 8.80 12.55
C SER A 38 5.50 9.66 12.00
N ALA A 39 5.13 10.85 11.49
CA ALA A 39 6.05 11.88 11.01
C ALA A 39 6.88 11.45 9.78
N ARG A 40 6.52 10.34 9.14
CA ARG A 40 7.20 9.85 7.93
C ARG A 40 6.20 9.48 6.84
N GLU A 41 4.98 10.00 6.92
CA GLU A 41 3.89 9.62 6.04
C GLU A 41 4.23 9.85 4.57
N LEU A 42 4.89 10.96 4.26
CA LEU A 42 5.23 11.26 2.87
C LEU A 42 6.32 10.33 2.35
N GLY A 43 7.27 9.94 3.21
CA GLY A 43 8.29 8.96 2.83
C GLY A 43 7.69 7.59 2.57
N VAL A 44 6.82 7.13 3.46
CA VAL A 44 6.12 5.85 3.28
C VAL A 44 5.19 5.90 2.07
N SER A 45 4.50 7.02 1.86
CA SER A 45 3.65 7.23 0.70
C SER A 45 4.44 7.09 -0.61
N GLY A 46 5.64 7.68 -0.65
CA GLY A 46 6.52 7.57 -1.81
C GLY A 46 6.95 6.12 -2.08
N ILE A 47 7.28 5.38 -1.04
CA ILE A 47 7.63 3.97 -1.16
C ILE A 47 6.44 3.15 -1.66
N ILE A 48 5.24 3.43 -1.16
CA ILE A 48 4.03 2.74 -1.61
C ILE A 48 3.78 3.00 -3.09
N ASP A 49 3.95 4.24 -3.54
CA ASP A 49 3.80 4.57 -4.95
C ASP A 49 4.84 3.81 -5.80
N HIS A 50 6.04 3.65 -5.30
CA HIS A 50 7.07 2.88 -5.98
C HIS A 50 6.70 1.39 -6.04
N TYR A 51 6.22 0.83 -4.93
CA TYR A 51 5.85 -0.58 -4.85
C TYR A 51 4.58 -0.91 -5.63
N LYS A 52 3.73 0.08 -5.89
CA LYS A 52 2.50 -0.12 -6.63
C LYS A 52 2.75 -0.83 -7.96
N GLU A 53 3.78 -0.45 -8.68
CA GLU A 53 4.10 -1.04 -9.97
C GLU A 53 4.41 -2.53 -9.86
N ILE A 54 4.97 -2.97 -8.73
CA ILE A 54 5.26 -4.38 -8.49
C ILE A 54 3.98 -5.13 -8.13
N MET A 55 3.09 -4.50 -7.36
CA MET A 55 1.91 -5.16 -6.80
C MET A 55 0.74 -5.27 -7.79
N ILE A 56 0.64 -4.36 -8.75
CA ILE A 56 -0.44 -4.40 -9.73
C ILE A 56 -0.40 -5.72 -10.48
N GLY A 57 -1.55 -6.38 -10.56
CA GLY A 57 -1.69 -7.68 -11.21
C GLY A 57 -1.52 -8.87 -10.28
N MET A 58 -1.06 -8.67 -9.05
CA MET A 58 -0.93 -9.74 -8.07
C MET A 58 -2.28 -10.03 -7.40
N ASP A 59 -2.45 -11.25 -6.88
CA ASP A 59 -3.62 -11.62 -6.11
C ASP A 59 -3.49 -11.04 -4.70
N PRO A 60 -4.44 -10.20 -4.24
CA PRO A 60 -4.33 -9.57 -2.93
C PRO A 60 -4.37 -10.55 -1.76
N PHE A 61 -4.86 -11.77 -1.96
CA PHE A 61 -4.87 -12.78 -0.90
C PHE A 61 -3.54 -13.53 -0.76
N GLU A 62 -2.62 -13.37 -1.70
CA GLU A 62 -1.30 -14.00 -1.62
C GLU A 62 -0.33 -13.08 -0.88
N ILE A 63 -0.62 -12.81 0.39
CA ILE A 63 0.11 -11.83 1.21
C ILE A 63 1.59 -12.19 1.33
N GLY A 64 1.89 -13.46 1.59
CA GLY A 64 3.29 -13.90 1.72
C GLY A 64 4.10 -13.75 0.44
N LYS A 65 3.47 -14.03 -0.70
CA LYS A 65 4.12 -13.88 -2.00
C LYS A 65 4.40 -12.41 -2.31
N ILE A 66 3.44 -11.53 -2.01
CA ILE A 66 3.61 -10.08 -2.18
C ILE A 66 4.76 -9.60 -1.29
N TRP A 67 4.79 -10.02 -0.04
CA TRP A 67 5.83 -9.65 0.91
C TRP A 67 7.22 -10.03 0.38
N GLN A 68 7.38 -11.26 -0.09
CA GLN A 68 8.65 -11.72 -0.62
C GLN A 68 9.09 -10.93 -1.86
N ARG A 69 8.13 -10.63 -2.74
CA ARG A 69 8.43 -9.89 -3.96
C ARG A 69 8.94 -8.48 -3.64
N LEU A 70 8.29 -7.80 -2.68
CA LEU A 70 8.70 -6.48 -2.25
C LEU A 70 10.06 -6.51 -1.54
N TYR A 71 10.26 -7.50 -0.68
CA TYR A 71 11.51 -7.67 0.03
C TYR A 71 12.69 -7.89 -0.93
N ARG A 72 12.51 -8.77 -1.90
CA ARG A 72 13.57 -9.07 -2.87
C ARG A 72 13.87 -7.91 -3.82
N SER A 73 12.90 -7.03 -4.06
CA SER A 73 13.09 -5.88 -4.94
C SER A 73 14.11 -4.88 -4.40
N GLN A 74 14.43 -4.99 -3.10
CA GLN A 74 15.38 -4.09 -2.44
C GLN A 74 16.83 -4.59 -2.51
N TYR A 75 17.05 -5.78 -3.02
CA TYR A 75 18.37 -6.41 -3.03
C TYR A 75 18.81 -6.84 -4.43
#